data_9556ee57d62be7ccb12d5d5059a8e56e
#
_entry.id   9556ee57d62be7ccb12d5d5059a8e56e
#
_cell.length_a   1.000
_cell.length_b   1.000
_cell.length_c   1.000
_cell.angle_alpha   90.00
_cell.angle_beta   90.00
_cell.angle_gamma   90.00
#
_symmetry.space_group_name_H-M   'P 1'
#
loop_
_entity.id
_entity.type
_entity.pdbx_description
1 polymer ?
#
loop_
_entity_poly.entity_id
_entity_poly.type
_entity_poly.pdbx_seq_one_letter_code
_entity_poly.pdbx_strand_id
1 'polypeptide(L)'
;LDMAMGGSTNTVLHTLAIASEAGITYDLDRLNDISARCPNICKVSPSNSKVHVEDVDAAGGVSAILNEISKIPNLLNLDCLTVTGKTLGENIANARIANPEVIHPLENAYSKTGGLAVLRGNLAPKGCVVKSAGVAPSMLRHKGPAVIFNSQEEAGEGILAGKVKPGDVVVIRYEGPRGGPGMQEMLSPTS
;
A
#
# COMPACT_ATOMS: atom_id res chain seq x y z
N LEU A 1 -3.12 0.03 -9.50
CA LEU A 1 -4.22 -0.35 -8.60
C LEU A 1 -3.84 -0.12 -7.14
N ASP A 2 -2.76 -0.74 -6.65
CA ASP A 2 -2.32 -0.68 -5.25
C ASP A 2 -2.14 0.77 -4.74
N MET A 3 -1.57 1.65 -5.55
CA MET A 3 -1.45 3.08 -5.25
C MET A 3 -2.81 3.77 -5.10
N ALA A 4 -3.77 3.42 -5.96
CA ALA A 4 -5.12 4.01 -5.95
C ALA A 4 -5.95 3.58 -4.74
N MET A 5 -5.70 2.40 -4.20
CA MET A 5 -6.40 1.83 -3.04
C MET A 5 -5.68 2.05 -1.72
N GLY A 6 -4.41 2.49 -1.72
CA GLY A 6 -3.58 2.42 -0.52
C GLY A 6 -3.49 0.99 -0.01
N GLY A 7 -3.19 0.06 -0.90
CA GLY A 7 -3.24 -1.37 -0.67
C GLY A 7 -2.17 -1.90 0.29
N SER A 8 -1.59 -3.06 -0.01
CA SER A 8 -0.64 -3.72 0.88
C SER A 8 0.81 -3.39 0.53
N THR A 9 1.65 -3.16 1.55
CA THR A 9 3.11 -3.08 1.38
C THR A 9 3.70 -4.38 0.85
N ASN A 10 3.02 -5.52 1.03
CA ASN A 10 3.39 -6.81 0.45
C ASN A 10 3.42 -6.78 -1.08
N THR A 11 2.56 -5.97 -1.72
CA THR A 11 2.57 -5.80 -3.18
C THR A 11 3.94 -5.34 -3.68
N VAL A 12 4.61 -4.46 -2.95
CA VAL A 12 5.95 -3.98 -3.31
C VAL A 12 6.95 -5.14 -3.31
N LEU A 13 6.95 -5.95 -2.25
CA LEU A 13 7.84 -7.09 -2.13
C LEU A 13 7.61 -8.12 -3.25
N HIS A 14 6.34 -8.48 -3.47
CA HIS A 14 6.00 -9.51 -4.45
C HIS A 14 6.21 -9.05 -5.90
N THR A 15 5.91 -7.78 -6.22
CA THR A 15 6.17 -7.27 -7.57
C THR A 15 7.66 -7.16 -7.88
N LEU A 16 8.50 -6.83 -6.90
CA LEU A 16 9.96 -6.88 -7.04
C LEU A 16 10.45 -8.31 -7.29
N ALA A 17 9.91 -9.30 -6.56
CA ALA A 17 10.25 -10.71 -6.76
C ALA A 17 9.83 -11.21 -8.16
N ILE A 18 8.61 -10.92 -8.59
CA ILE A 18 8.10 -11.28 -9.92
C ILE A 18 8.96 -10.64 -11.02
N ALA A 19 9.31 -9.37 -10.89
CA ALA A 19 10.15 -8.67 -11.85
C ALA A 19 11.56 -9.31 -11.93
N SER A 20 12.13 -9.67 -10.77
CA SER A 20 13.43 -10.36 -10.71
C SER A 20 13.39 -11.70 -11.43
N GLU A 21 12.39 -12.55 -11.20
CA GLU A 21 12.22 -13.83 -11.89
C GLU A 21 12.00 -13.66 -13.41
N ALA A 22 11.30 -12.59 -13.80
CA ALA A 22 11.08 -12.26 -15.21
C ALA A 22 12.29 -11.57 -15.88
N GLY A 23 13.38 -11.32 -15.18
CA GLY A 23 14.55 -10.59 -15.72
C GLY A 23 14.26 -9.11 -16.03
N ILE A 24 13.24 -8.53 -15.40
CA ILE A 24 12.82 -7.13 -15.62
C ILE A 24 13.46 -6.24 -14.55
N THR A 25 14.11 -5.17 -14.99
CA THR A 25 14.61 -4.13 -14.08
C THR A 25 13.43 -3.37 -13.48
N TYR A 26 13.28 -3.50 -12.17
CA TYR A 26 12.24 -2.85 -11.39
C TYR A 26 12.81 -2.46 -10.02
N ASP A 27 12.71 -1.20 -9.66
CA ASP A 27 13.26 -0.66 -8.42
C ASP A 27 12.22 0.13 -7.61
N LEU A 28 12.62 0.50 -6.40
CA LEU A 28 11.75 1.23 -5.48
C LEU A 28 11.48 2.68 -5.96
N ASP A 29 12.36 3.28 -6.75
CA ASP A 29 12.17 4.66 -7.23
C ASP A 29 11.00 4.73 -8.21
N ARG A 30 10.82 3.70 -9.04
CA ARG A 30 9.66 3.55 -9.93
C ARG A 30 8.33 3.56 -9.17
N LEU A 31 8.30 3.04 -7.95
CA LEU A 31 7.09 3.07 -7.10
C LEU A 31 6.73 4.50 -6.71
N ASN A 32 7.71 5.34 -6.37
CA ASN A 32 7.47 6.75 -6.08
C ASN A 32 6.98 7.51 -7.32
N ASP A 33 7.53 7.22 -8.50
CA ASP A 33 7.08 7.82 -9.76
C ASP A 33 5.62 7.48 -10.07
N ILE A 34 5.23 6.23 -9.85
CA ILE A 34 3.83 5.79 -10.00
C ILE A 34 2.97 6.46 -8.93
N SER A 35 3.40 6.47 -7.67
CA SER A 35 2.67 7.08 -6.56
C SER A 35 2.43 8.58 -6.79
N ALA A 36 3.42 9.31 -7.32
CA ALA A 36 3.29 10.73 -7.61
C ALA A 36 2.21 11.05 -8.65
N ARG A 37 1.89 10.11 -9.55
CA ARG A 37 0.92 10.29 -10.65
C ARG A 37 -0.42 9.63 -10.41
N CYS A 38 -0.50 8.68 -9.49
CA CYS A 38 -1.71 7.91 -9.22
C CYS A 38 -2.37 8.39 -7.92
N PRO A 39 -3.49 9.10 -7.97
CA PRO A 39 -4.20 9.54 -6.76
C PRO A 39 -4.74 8.35 -5.95
N ASN A 40 -4.87 8.53 -4.64
CA ASN A 40 -5.54 7.58 -3.78
C ASN A 40 -7.04 7.88 -3.77
N ILE A 41 -7.84 7.00 -4.36
CA ILE A 41 -9.28 7.16 -4.56
C ILE A 41 -10.13 6.14 -3.79
N CYS A 42 -9.50 5.17 -3.13
CA CYS A 42 -10.20 4.18 -2.34
C CYS A 42 -9.39 3.89 -1.07
N LYS A 43 -10.07 3.66 0.04
CA LYS A 43 -9.45 3.21 1.30
C LYS A 43 -10.30 2.13 1.92
N VAL A 44 -9.65 1.03 2.30
CA VAL A 44 -10.29 -0.10 2.97
C VAL A 44 -9.68 -0.33 4.35
N SER A 45 -10.39 -1.04 5.20
CA SER A 45 -9.88 -1.47 6.52
C SER A 45 -8.48 -2.13 6.37
N PRO A 46 -7.54 -1.81 7.25
CA PRO A 46 -7.64 -0.96 8.45
C PRO A 46 -7.42 0.55 8.20
N SER A 47 -7.13 1.00 6.96
CA SER A 47 -6.93 2.43 6.64
C SER A 47 -8.23 3.25 6.68
N ASN A 48 -9.38 2.57 6.64
CA ASN A 48 -10.73 3.11 6.85
C ASN A 48 -11.53 2.07 7.64
N SER A 49 -12.01 2.42 8.81
CA SER A 49 -12.74 1.48 9.68
C SER A 49 -14.16 1.15 9.23
N LYS A 50 -14.68 1.85 8.22
CA LYS A 50 -16.08 1.72 7.76
C LYS A 50 -16.21 1.01 6.42
N VAL A 51 -15.12 0.87 5.66
CA VAL A 51 -15.13 0.30 4.31
C VAL A 51 -14.32 -0.98 4.30
N HIS A 52 -14.91 -2.05 3.84
CA HIS A 52 -14.30 -3.37 3.68
C HIS A 52 -14.20 -3.75 2.19
N VAL A 53 -13.60 -4.89 1.90
CA VAL A 53 -13.37 -5.31 0.50
C VAL A 53 -14.68 -5.60 -0.22
N GLU A 54 -15.67 -6.14 0.47
CA GLU A 54 -17.04 -6.38 -0.06
C GLU A 54 -17.74 -5.08 -0.44
N ASP A 55 -17.51 -3.97 0.29
CA ASP A 55 -18.07 -2.68 -0.05
C ASP A 55 -17.45 -2.14 -1.35
N VAL A 56 -16.16 -2.40 -1.56
CA VAL A 56 -15.46 -2.03 -2.80
C VAL A 56 -16.01 -2.82 -3.97
N ASP A 57 -16.25 -4.12 -3.80
CA ASP A 57 -16.86 -4.96 -4.83
C ASP A 57 -18.25 -4.43 -5.22
N ALA A 58 -19.10 -4.17 -4.23
CA ALA A 58 -20.44 -3.59 -4.44
C ALA A 58 -20.40 -2.18 -5.07
N ALA A 59 -19.34 -1.40 -4.82
CA ALA A 59 -19.13 -0.07 -5.39
C ALA A 59 -18.63 -0.08 -6.84
N GLY A 60 -18.42 -1.26 -7.45
CA GLY A 60 -17.95 -1.44 -8.83
C GLY A 60 -16.61 -2.14 -8.94
N GLY A 61 -15.99 -2.47 -7.81
CA GLY A 61 -14.81 -3.31 -7.72
C GLY A 61 -13.54 -2.73 -8.32
N VAL A 62 -12.56 -3.60 -8.48
CA VAL A 62 -11.25 -3.29 -9.07
C VAL A 62 -11.41 -2.67 -10.47
N SER A 63 -12.36 -3.15 -11.26
CA SER A 63 -12.59 -2.65 -12.61
C SER A 63 -13.05 -1.19 -12.63
N ALA A 64 -13.88 -0.77 -11.66
CA ALA A 64 -14.31 0.63 -11.55
C ALA A 64 -13.15 1.54 -11.13
N ILE A 65 -12.29 1.09 -10.19
CA ILE A 65 -11.08 1.82 -9.80
C ILE A 65 -10.15 2.00 -11.00
N LEU A 66 -9.89 0.92 -11.76
CA LEU A 66 -9.03 0.98 -12.93
C LEU A 66 -9.63 1.86 -14.03
N ASN A 67 -10.93 1.79 -14.26
CA ASN A 67 -11.61 2.67 -15.21
C ASN A 67 -11.46 4.13 -14.79
N GLU A 68 -11.63 4.44 -13.51
CA GLU A 68 -11.51 5.81 -13.02
C GLU A 68 -10.10 6.37 -13.21
N ILE A 69 -9.05 5.64 -12.80
CA ILE A 69 -7.68 6.10 -12.96
C ILE A 69 -7.17 6.03 -14.40
N SER A 70 -7.85 5.30 -15.31
CA SER A 70 -7.52 5.28 -16.72
C SER A 70 -7.75 6.63 -17.42
N LYS A 71 -8.55 7.51 -16.83
CA LYS A 71 -8.77 8.88 -17.30
C LYS A 71 -7.50 9.75 -17.19
N ILE A 72 -6.50 9.31 -16.39
CA ILE A 72 -5.21 9.98 -16.27
C ILE A 72 -4.33 9.53 -17.44
N PRO A 73 -3.85 10.46 -18.29
CA PRO A 73 -3.04 10.10 -19.45
C PRO A 73 -1.77 9.33 -19.06
N ASN A 74 -1.51 8.24 -19.78
CA ASN A 74 -0.30 7.41 -19.63
C ASN A 74 -0.07 6.82 -18.22
N LEU A 75 -1.12 6.69 -17.41
CA LEU A 75 -1.02 6.01 -16.12
C LEU A 75 -1.17 4.49 -16.27
N LEU A 76 -2.03 4.02 -17.16
CA LEU A 76 -2.26 2.62 -17.44
C LEU A 76 -1.92 2.28 -18.90
N ASN A 77 -1.40 1.08 -19.12
CA ASN A 77 -1.17 0.52 -20.46
C ASN A 77 -2.44 -0.22 -20.90
N LEU A 78 -3.39 0.51 -21.46
CA LEU A 78 -4.74 0.00 -21.79
C LEU A 78 -4.73 -1.06 -22.90
N ASP A 79 -3.72 -1.07 -23.77
CA ASP A 79 -3.58 -2.01 -24.88
C ASP A 79 -2.95 -3.34 -24.48
N CYS A 80 -2.48 -3.48 -23.23
CA CYS A 80 -1.90 -4.72 -22.73
C CYS A 80 -2.96 -5.83 -22.68
N LEU A 81 -2.61 -6.99 -23.27
CA LEU A 81 -3.43 -8.19 -23.24
C LEU A 81 -3.53 -8.73 -21.81
N THR A 82 -4.69 -9.19 -21.43
CA THR A 82 -4.97 -9.79 -20.13
C THR A 82 -5.31 -11.28 -20.24
N VAL A 83 -5.47 -11.96 -19.12
CA VAL A 83 -5.83 -13.40 -19.04
C VAL A 83 -7.21 -13.71 -19.67
N THR A 84 -8.05 -12.70 -19.89
CA THR A 84 -9.36 -12.88 -20.54
C THR A 84 -9.25 -12.98 -22.07
N GLY A 85 -8.06 -12.80 -22.64
CA GLY A 85 -7.84 -12.69 -24.08
C GLY A 85 -8.24 -11.32 -24.67
N LYS A 86 -8.65 -10.38 -23.82
CA LYS A 86 -8.96 -8.98 -24.17
C LYS A 86 -7.91 -8.05 -23.59
N THR A 87 -7.84 -6.83 -24.10
CA THR A 87 -6.98 -5.80 -23.53
C THR A 87 -7.52 -5.32 -22.18
N LEU A 88 -6.66 -4.67 -21.39
CA LEU A 88 -7.06 -4.04 -20.13
C LEU A 88 -8.17 -3.01 -20.39
N GLY A 89 -8.02 -2.17 -21.44
CA GLY A 89 -9.00 -1.16 -21.80
C GLY A 89 -10.38 -1.76 -22.12
N GLU A 90 -10.42 -2.84 -22.89
CA GLU A 90 -11.68 -3.54 -23.21
C GLU A 90 -12.36 -4.11 -21.95
N ASN A 91 -11.56 -4.68 -21.01
CA ASN A 91 -12.11 -5.26 -19.79
C ASN A 91 -12.74 -4.22 -18.86
N ILE A 92 -12.18 -3.02 -18.80
CA ILE A 92 -12.66 -1.97 -17.88
C ILE A 92 -13.62 -0.95 -18.54
N ALA A 93 -13.81 -0.99 -19.86
CA ALA A 93 -14.54 0.03 -20.62
C ALA A 93 -15.95 0.33 -20.07
N ASN A 94 -16.65 -0.68 -19.59
CA ASN A 94 -18.01 -0.57 -19.09
C ASN A 94 -18.11 -0.47 -17.56
N ALA A 95 -16.98 -0.55 -16.86
CA ALA A 95 -16.97 -0.43 -15.42
C ALA A 95 -17.30 1.00 -14.96
N ARG A 96 -18.06 1.15 -13.88
CA ARG A 96 -18.48 2.44 -13.34
C ARG A 96 -18.45 2.40 -11.82
N ILE A 97 -18.21 3.54 -11.21
CA ILE A 97 -18.36 3.73 -9.77
C ILE A 97 -19.85 3.69 -9.45
N ALA A 98 -20.27 2.69 -8.68
CA ALA A 98 -21.65 2.55 -8.22
C ALA A 98 -21.88 3.29 -6.90
N ASN A 99 -20.83 3.41 -6.06
CA ASN A 99 -20.89 4.14 -4.81
C ASN A 99 -19.67 5.08 -4.67
N PRO A 100 -19.85 6.40 -4.84
CA PRO A 100 -18.77 7.38 -4.79
C PRO A 100 -18.28 7.69 -3.36
N GLU A 101 -18.92 7.18 -2.32
CA GLU A 101 -18.43 7.29 -0.94
C GLU A 101 -17.40 6.18 -0.61
N VAL A 102 -17.37 5.11 -1.40
CA VAL A 102 -16.43 4.00 -1.26
C VAL A 102 -15.28 4.11 -2.24
N ILE A 103 -15.60 4.30 -3.53
CA ILE A 103 -14.63 4.58 -4.59
C ILE A 103 -14.85 6.03 -5.01
N HIS A 104 -13.95 6.91 -4.66
CA HIS A 104 -14.07 8.33 -4.96
C HIS A 104 -13.75 8.60 -6.43
N PRO A 105 -14.49 9.49 -7.11
CA PRO A 105 -14.06 10.07 -8.38
C PRO A 105 -12.73 10.82 -8.22
N LEU A 106 -11.97 10.99 -9.31
CA LEU A 106 -10.66 11.66 -9.29
C LEU A 106 -10.68 13.05 -8.66
N GLU A 107 -11.75 13.82 -8.90
CA GLU A 107 -11.94 15.17 -8.35
C GLU A 107 -12.07 15.19 -6.82
N ASN A 108 -12.50 14.08 -6.23
CA ASN A 108 -12.72 13.93 -4.78
C ASN A 108 -11.74 12.94 -4.14
N ALA A 109 -10.59 12.67 -4.78
CA ALA A 109 -9.60 11.74 -4.27
C ALA A 109 -9.17 12.08 -2.84
N TYR A 110 -8.92 11.06 -2.01
CA TYR A 110 -8.37 11.22 -0.66
C TYR A 110 -7.00 11.93 -0.66
N SER A 111 -6.21 11.68 -1.70
CA SER A 111 -4.91 12.31 -1.92
C SER A 111 -4.62 12.37 -3.42
N LYS A 112 -3.88 13.41 -3.83
CA LYS A 112 -3.38 13.56 -5.21
C LYS A 112 -2.25 12.56 -5.53
N THR A 113 -1.68 11.94 -4.51
CA THR A 113 -0.62 10.92 -4.62
C THR A 113 -1.10 9.58 -4.09
N GLY A 114 -0.43 8.51 -4.47
CA GLY A 114 -0.77 7.14 -4.09
C GLY A 114 -0.67 6.86 -2.60
N GLY A 115 -1.31 5.78 -2.18
CA GLY A 115 -1.38 5.37 -0.79
C GLY A 115 -0.13 4.68 -0.24
N LEU A 116 0.91 4.50 -1.05
CA LEU A 116 2.22 3.99 -0.65
C LEU A 116 3.32 4.99 -1.02
N ALA A 117 4.35 5.07 -0.20
CA ALA A 117 5.54 5.88 -0.44
C ALA A 117 6.81 5.10 -0.11
N VAL A 118 7.86 5.33 -0.88
CA VAL A 118 9.21 4.85 -0.57
C VAL A 118 10.00 5.99 0.05
N LEU A 119 10.52 5.76 1.24
CA LEU A 119 11.34 6.73 1.97
C LEU A 119 12.79 6.24 2.04
N ARG A 120 13.72 7.16 2.18
CA ARG A 120 15.15 6.90 2.37
C ARG A 120 15.67 7.70 3.54
N GLY A 121 16.64 7.15 4.26
CA GLY A 121 17.29 7.80 5.39
C GLY A 121 18.43 6.96 5.94
N ASN A 122 19.07 7.44 6.99
CA ASN A 122 20.19 6.74 7.63
C ASN A 122 19.80 5.37 8.21
N LEU A 123 18.54 5.20 8.62
CA LEU A 123 18.01 3.91 9.09
C LEU A 123 17.70 2.95 7.93
N ALA A 124 17.30 3.48 6.78
CA ALA A 124 16.94 2.71 5.60
C ALA A 124 17.58 3.34 4.33
N PRO A 125 18.91 3.26 4.15
CA PRO A 125 19.61 3.92 3.04
C PRO A 125 19.23 3.35 1.67
N LYS A 126 18.81 2.10 1.63
CA LYS A 126 18.31 1.44 0.39
C LYS A 126 16.82 1.63 0.15
N GLY A 127 16.12 2.28 1.06
CA GLY A 127 14.69 2.53 1.00
C GLY A 127 13.89 1.67 1.96
N CYS A 128 12.74 2.21 2.34
CA CYS A 128 11.68 1.51 3.07
C CYS A 128 10.32 1.91 2.50
N VAL A 129 9.32 1.09 2.73
CA VAL A 129 7.95 1.33 2.24
C VAL A 129 7.06 1.77 3.38
N VAL A 130 6.28 2.81 3.14
CA VAL A 130 5.28 3.31 4.08
C VAL A 130 3.91 3.29 3.41
N LYS A 131 2.91 2.76 4.12
CA LYS A 131 1.50 2.87 3.73
C LYS A 131 0.99 4.25 4.14
N SER A 132 1.28 5.26 3.31
CA SER A 132 0.94 6.65 3.58
C SER A 132 -0.57 6.89 3.71
N ALA A 133 -1.39 6.07 3.06
CA ALA A 133 -2.85 6.11 3.19
C ALA A 133 -3.36 5.82 4.62
N GLY A 134 -2.58 5.08 5.41
CA GLY A 134 -2.90 4.74 6.80
C GLY A 134 -2.25 5.65 7.85
N VAL A 135 -1.43 6.63 7.43
CA VAL A 135 -0.73 7.52 8.36
C VAL A 135 -1.57 8.76 8.65
N ALA A 136 -1.88 9.01 9.93
CA ALA A 136 -2.55 10.23 10.34
C ALA A 136 -1.65 11.46 10.05
N PRO A 137 -2.21 12.61 9.63
CA PRO A 137 -1.43 13.80 9.33
C PRO A 137 -0.51 14.26 10.48
N SER A 138 -0.93 14.08 11.72
CA SER A 138 -0.14 14.36 12.93
C SER A 138 1.08 13.47 13.10
N MET A 139 1.07 12.28 12.47
CA MET A 139 2.13 11.28 12.55
C MET A 139 3.10 11.31 11.36
N LEU A 140 2.93 12.24 10.40
CA LEU A 140 3.89 12.43 9.30
C LEU A 140 5.26 12.89 9.80
N ARG A 141 5.32 13.45 11.00
CA ARG A 141 6.56 13.76 11.72
C ARG A 141 6.43 13.30 13.16
N HIS A 142 7.30 12.41 13.57
CA HIS A 142 7.33 11.91 14.93
C HIS A 142 8.77 11.75 15.41
N LYS A 143 8.99 12.00 16.71
CA LYS A 143 10.25 11.75 17.39
C LYS A 143 9.94 11.20 18.77
N GLY A 144 10.51 10.07 19.11
CA GLY A 144 10.32 9.41 20.40
C GLY A 144 11.46 8.45 20.74
N PRO A 145 11.51 7.92 21.97
CA PRO A 145 12.41 6.86 22.34
C PRO A 145 12.17 5.61 21.48
N ALA A 146 13.24 4.90 21.12
CA ALA A 146 13.12 3.63 20.43
C ALA A 146 12.98 2.48 21.44
N VAL A 147 11.92 1.68 21.29
CA VAL A 147 11.75 0.39 21.99
C VAL A 147 11.99 -0.72 20.97
N ILE A 148 13.02 -1.52 21.21
CA ILE A 148 13.54 -2.48 20.23
C ILE A 148 13.19 -3.90 20.64
N PHE A 149 12.62 -4.67 19.70
CA PHE A 149 12.37 -6.10 19.82
C PHE A 149 13.07 -6.86 18.69
N ASN A 150 13.44 -8.11 18.94
CA ASN A 150 14.18 -8.92 17.99
C ASN A 150 13.30 -9.94 17.24
N SER A 151 12.01 -9.97 17.55
CA SER A 151 11.00 -10.76 16.83
C SER A 151 9.62 -10.13 16.99
N GLN A 152 8.69 -10.57 16.16
CA GLN A 152 7.27 -10.21 16.25
C GLN A 152 6.66 -10.69 17.56
N GLU A 153 7.01 -11.90 17.99
CA GLU A 153 6.51 -12.52 19.21
C GLU A 153 6.96 -11.71 20.44
N GLU A 154 8.26 -11.36 20.51
CA GLU A 154 8.81 -10.53 21.60
C GLU A 154 8.12 -9.15 21.64
N ALA A 155 7.83 -8.57 20.47
CA ALA A 155 7.12 -7.30 20.37
C ALA A 155 5.68 -7.43 20.92
N GLY A 156 4.94 -8.45 20.51
CA GLY A 156 3.57 -8.71 20.97
C GLY A 156 3.52 -8.87 22.52
N GLU A 157 4.39 -9.71 23.06
CA GLU A 157 4.51 -9.89 24.51
C GLU A 157 4.90 -8.60 25.23
N GLY A 158 5.86 -7.85 24.68
CA GLY A 158 6.33 -6.60 25.26
C GLY A 158 5.28 -5.50 25.27
N ILE A 159 4.46 -5.38 24.21
CA ILE A 159 3.35 -4.43 24.12
C ILE A 159 2.29 -4.79 25.16
N LEU A 160 1.86 -6.05 25.23
CA LEU A 160 0.87 -6.52 26.20
C LEU A 160 1.35 -6.37 27.64
N ALA A 161 2.65 -6.53 27.88
CA ALA A 161 3.27 -6.31 29.20
C ALA A 161 3.47 -4.82 29.54
N GLY A 162 3.05 -3.87 28.70
CA GLY A 162 3.17 -2.43 28.96
C GLY A 162 4.59 -1.88 28.87
N LYS A 163 5.50 -2.55 28.17
CA LYS A 163 6.87 -2.06 27.92
C LYS A 163 6.90 -0.88 26.94
N VAL A 164 5.88 -0.74 26.12
CA VAL A 164 5.72 0.36 25.15
C VAL A 164 4.77 1.40 25.73
N LYS A 165 5.13 2.68 25.61
CA LYS A 165 4.36 3.81 26.11
C LYS A 165 3.94 4.73 24.96
N PRO A 166 2.86 5.50 25.11
CA PRO A 166 2.52 6.54 24.13
C PRO A 166 3.70 7.46 23.82
N GLY A 167 4.02 7.64 22.55
CA GLY A 167 5.15 8.43 22.09
C GLY A 167 6.40 7.63 21.74
N ASP A 168 6.47 6.37 22.13
CA ASP A 168 7.60 5.50 21.75
C ASP A 168 7.56 5.13 20.26
N VAL A 169 8.74 4.82 19.72
CA VAL A 169 8.92 4.24 18.38
C VAL A 169 9.27 2.77 18.54
N VAL A 170 8.34 1.89 18.17
CA VAL A 170 8.58 0.44 18.21
C VAL A 170 9.41 0.02 17.02
N VAL A 171 10.51 -0.68 17.26
CA VAL A 171 11.40 -1.22 16.24
C VAL A 171 11.48 -2.73 16.38
N ILE A 172 11.00 -3.45 15.36
CA ILE A 172 11.11 -4.92 15.31
C ILE A 172 12.20 -5.27 14.29
N ARG A 173 13.17 -6.08 14.72
CA ARG A 173 14.33 -6.46 13.92
C ARG A 173 14.28 -7.93 13.54
N TYR A 174 15.06 -8.29 12.51
CA TYR A 174 15.33 -9.67 12.07
C TYR A 174 14.12 -10.42 11.49
N GLU A 175 13.04 -9.71 11.14
CA GLU A 175 11.85 -10.29 10.54
C GLU A 175 11.79 -10.13 9.01
N GLY A 176 12.83 -9.54 8.43
CA GLY A 176 12.93 -9.39 6.98
C GLY A 176 13.20 -10.70 6.24
N PRO A 177 13.01 -10.74 4.91
CA PRO A 177 13.23 -11.94 4.11
C PRO A 177 14.70 -12.36 4.03
N ARG A 178 15.64 -11.44 4.28
CA ARG A 178 17.07 -11.69 4.22
C ARG A 178 17.65 -11.86 5.61
N GLY A 179 18.03 -13.07 5.96
CA GLY A 179 18.65 -13.41 7.25
C GLY A 179 17.64 -13.59 8.39
N GLY A 180 16.35 -13.55 8.09
CA GLY A 180 15.25 -13.84 9.01
C GLY A 180 14.41 -15.02 8.54
N PRO A 181 13.32 -15.35 9.27
CA PRO A 181 12.43 -16.46 8.91
C PRO A 181 11.58 -16.19 7.66
N GLY A 182 11.70 -15.04 7.06
CA GLY A 182 10.87 -14.50 6.01
C GLY A 182 10.09 -13.29 6.49
N MET A 183 9.29 -12.70 5.60
CA MET A 183 8.45 -11.58 5.97
C MET A 183 7.14 -12.08 6.57
N GLN A 184 6.96 -11.87 7.86
CA GLN A 184 5.71 -12.16 8.55
C GLN A 184 4.74 -10.98 8.49
N GLU A 185 3.45 -11.27 8.51
CA GLU A 185 2.42 -10.25 8.73
C GLU A 185 2.50 -9.74 10.18
N MET A 186 2.66 -8.43 10.33
CA MET A 186 2.77 -7.79 11.65
C MET A 186 1.39 -7.38 12.20
N LEU A 187 0.38 -8.24 12.08
CA LEU A 187 -0.99 -7.93 12.52
C LEU A 187 -1.07 -7.80 14.05
N SER A 188 -0.54 -8.77 14.77
CA SER A 188 -0.63 -8.81 16.23
C SER A 188 0.01 -7.59 16.92
N PRO A 189 1.25 -7.18 16.58
CA PRO A 189 1.85 -5.99 17.19
C PRO A 189 1.19 -4.67 16.80
N THR A 190 0.39 -4.64 15.73
CA THR A 190 -0.24 -3.42 15.21
C THR A 190 -1.73 -3.31 15.50
N SER A 191 -2.32 -4.31 16.14
CA SER A 191 -3.72 -4.35 16.61
C SER A 191 -3.81 -3.82 18.02
#